data_f95f56172f90f887fb89a5bffd88d10e
#
_entry.id   f95f56172f90f887fb89a5bffd88d10e
#
_cell.length_a   1.000
_cell.length_b   1.000
_cell.length_c   1.000
_cell.angle_alpha   90.00
_cell.angle_beta   90.00
_cell.angle_gamma   90.00
#
_symmetry.space_group_name_H-M   'P 1'
#
loop_
_entity.id
_entity.type
_entity.pdbx_description
1 polymer ?
#
loop_
_entity_poly.entity_id
_entity_poly.type
_entity_poly.pdbx_seq_one_letter_code
_entity_poly.pdbx_strand_id
1 'polypeptide(L)'
;ASDDDGEVSVTAVFSYSPQSNIRTGDSVQLDGSSSLPSDGSLTYSWDCDGDGSADKTGQKVSCSWEVEGTYSVTLTVVSGSKSNTQTKDITVSEAPVGSPKAEITQYTDEEDCEYEEIDNTRDILLWICAMDKDPGSDREIQDVRDVQLSASDSDSGGADQYITDYSWDLDLEVDSDGDGNTENDADLSGENVEWKDVAPGEYQVNLSVTNNLGGMDGDKIKVYVSFYGYWADSDWQIGGGNSNDPEELEFEMPVVYDKEQGNTIRKVEIILAYPQIDDDCTDITPGEGNNCR
;
A
#
# COMPACT_ATOMS: atom_id res chain seq x y z
N ALA A 1 8.39 16.60 45.32
CA ALA A 1 8.57 16.20 43.95
C ALA A 1 7.26 15.53 43.55
N SER A 2 6.43 16.19 42.80
CA SER A 2 5.27 15.59 42.15
C SER A 2 5.81 14.91 40.91
N ASP A 3 5.77 13.59 40.86
CA ASP A 3 5.95 12.82 39.65
C ASP A 3 4.76 13.15 38.74
N ASP A 4 4.99 14.04 37.79
CA ASP A 4 4.14 14.27 36.66
C ASP A 4 4.46 13.13 35.65
N ASP A 5 3.91 11.95 35.95
CA ASP A 5 3.87 10.86 34.98
C ASP A 5 3.04 11.36 33.82
N GLY A 6 3.70 11.80 32.76
CA GLY A 6 3.08 12.26 31.52
C GLY A 6 2.11 11.20 31.00
N GLU A 7 0.86 11.36 31.39
CA GLU A 7 -0.19 10.38 31.15
C GLU A 7 -0.50 10.32 29.65
N VAL A 8 0.06 9.34 28.94
CA VAL A 8 -0.23 9.12 27.52
C VAL A 8 -1.74 8.89 27.36
N SER A 9 -2.42 9.85 26.74
CA SER A 9 -3.84 9.71 26.42
C SER A 9 -3.99 8.93 25.12
N VAL A 10 -4.85 7.92 25.11
CA VAL A 10 -5.23 7.18 23.91
C VAL A 10 -6.47 7.80 23.32
N THR A 11 -6.46 8.06 22.01
CA THR A 11 -7.60 8.65 21.30
C THR A 11 -7.83 7.86 20.01
N ALA A 12 -9.02 7.29 19.84
CA ALA A 12 -9.43 6.64 18.61
C ALA A 12 -9.96 7.68 17.62
N VAL A 13 -9.41 7.69 16.41
CA VAL A 13 -9.89 8.52 15.30
C VAL A 13 -9.77 7.70 14.03
N PHE A 14 -10.86 7.65 13.24
CA PHE A 14 -10.80 7.01 11.94
C PHE A 14 -11.57 7.78 10.86
N SER A 15 -11.16 7.54 9.61
CA SER A 15 -11.88 7.92 8.40
C SER A 15 -12.30 6.67 7.65
N TYR A 16 -13.19 6.83 6.67
CA TYR A 16 -13.57 5.75 5.76
C TYR A 16 -13.81 6.28 4.35
N SER A 17 -13.66 5.41 3.38
CA SER A 17 -13.87 5.70 1.96
C SER A 17 -14.49 4.47 1.28
N PRO A 18 -15.49 4.68 0.38
CA PRO A 18 -16.17 5.93 0.06
C PRO A 18 -17.02 6.45 1.21
N GLN A 19 -17.33 7.76 1.22
CA GLN A 19 -18.15 8.38 2.29
C GLN A 19 -19.65 8.47 1.95
N SER A 20 -20.02 8.14 0.72
CA SER A 20 -21.41 8.19 0.24
C SER A 20 -21.64 7.16 -0.87
N ASN A 21 -22.90 6.90 -1.18
CA ASN A 21 -23.33 5.95 -2.21
C ASN A 21 -22.83 4.50 -1.99
N ILE A 22 -22.60 4.14 -0.74
CA ILE A 22 -22.19 2.78 -0.37
C ILE A 22 -23.38 1.84 -0.58
N ARG A 23 -23.13 0.76 -1.32
CA ARG A 23 -24.13 -0.25 -1.65
C ARG A 23 -23.80 -1.60 -1.01
N THR A 24 -24.77 -2.49 -1.02
CA THR A 24 -24.55 -3.88 -0.60
C THR A 24 -23.45 -4.52 -1.43
N GLY A 25 -22.52 -5.20 -0.75
CA GLY A 25 -21.35 -5.82 -1.34
C GLY A 25 -20.15 -4.91 -1.60
N ASP A 26 -20.30 -3.57 -1.46
CA ASP A 26 -19.16 -2.65 -1.62
C ASP A 26 -18.13 -2.82 -0.50
N SER A 27 -16.87 -2.70 -0.87
CA SER A 27 -15.76 -2.68 0.08
C SER A 27 -15.50 -1.26 0.57
N VAL A 28 -15.62 -1.03 1.86
CA VAL A 28 -15.35 0.25 2.50
C VAL A 28 -14.04 0.19 3.25
N GLN A 29 -13.08 1.01 2.85
CA GLN A 29 -11.80 1.13 3.52
C GLN A 29 -11.94 1.95 4.81
N LEU A 30 -11.41 1.43 5.90
CA LEU A 30 -11.38 2.09 7.21
C LEU A 30 -9.94 2.41 7.58
N ASP A 31 -9.65 3.64 7.93
CA ASP A 31 -8.30 4.11 8.26
C ASP A 31 -8.25 4.72 9.66
N GLY A 32 -7.60 4.04 10.59
CA GLY A 32 -7.37 4.46 11.97
C GLY A 32 -6.06 5.18 12.20
N SER A 33 -5.29 5.50 11.17
CA SER A 33 -3.93 6.07 11.27
C SER A 33 -3.86 7.43 11.99
N SER A 34 -4.99 8.14 12.08
CA SER A 34 -5.10 9.40 12.81
C SER A 34 -5.26 9.25 14.33
N SER A 35 -5.29 8.01 14.85
CA SER A 35 -5.38 7.75 16.28
C SER A 35 -4.08 8.11 17.01
N LEU A 36 -4.20 8.43 18.29
CA LEU A 36 -3.05 8.85 19.12
C LEU A 36 -2.83 7.89 20.31
N PRO A 37 -1.58 7.66 20.72
CA PRO A 37 -0.33 8.23 20.19
C PRO A 37 0.10 7.62 18.85
N SER A 38 0.86 8.39 18.05
CA SER A 38 1.33 7.97 16.71
C SER A 38 2.71 7.31 16.72
N ASP A 39 3.12 6.76 17.86
CA ASP A 39 4.45 6.17 18.09
C ASP A 39 4.54 4.67 17.76
N GLY A 40 3.50 4.10 17.15
CA GLY A 40 3.41 2.68 16.82
C GLY A 40 3.01 1.77 18.00
N SER A 41 2.69 2.34 19.17
CA SER A 41 2.28 1.56 20.35
C SER A 41 0.82 1.11 20.35
N LEU A 42 0.00 1.58 19.38
CA LEU A 42 -1.42 1.27 19.31
C LEU A 42 -1.66 -0.09 18.66
N THR A 43 -2.59 -0.84 19.26
CA THR A 43 -3.26 -1.95 18.59
C THR A 43 -4.68 -1.52 18.22
N TYR A 44 -5.15 -2.00 17.08
CA TYR A 44 -6.41 -1.61 16.48
C TYR A 44 -7.33 -2.82 16.35
N SER A 45 -8.59 -2.65 16.73
CA SER A 45 -9.64 -3.63 16.49
C SER A 45 -10.92 -2.93 16.05
N TRP A 46 -11.63 -3.57 15.13
CA TRP A 46 -12.80 -3.01 14.46
C TRP A 46 -13.98 -3.94 14.61
N ASP A 47 -15.09 -3.35 15.00
CA ASP A 47 -16.42 -3.94 14.95
C ASP A 47 -17.12 -3.31 13.75
N CYS A 48 -17.37 -4.08 12.70
CA CYS A 48 -17.90 -3.59 11.43
C CYS A 48 -19.43 -3.63 11.38
N ASP A 49 -20.08 -4.48 12.17
CA ASP A 49 -21.53 -4.68 12.14
C ASP A 49 -22.26 -4.14 13.37
N GLY A 50 -21.52 -3.72 14.39
CA GLY A 50 -22.06 -3.11 15.61
C GLY A 50 -22.57 -4.13 16.62
N ASP A 51 -22.13 -5.40 16.53
CA ASP A 51 -22.53 -6.46 17.47
C ASP A 51 -21.75 -6.42 18.79
N GLY A 52 -20.72 -5.58 18.88
CA GLY A 52 -19.85 -5.42 20.04
C GLY A 52 -18.65 -6.35 20.06
N SER A 53 -18.47 -7.18 19.04
CA SER A 53 -17.33 -8.05 18.85
C SER A 53 -16.39 -7.49 17.79
N ALA A 54 -15.10 -7.78 17.87
CA ALA A 54 -14.16 -7.33 16.85
C ALA A 54 -14.12 -8.29 15.67
N ASP A 55 -14.39 -7.76 14.48
CA ASP A 55 -14.35 -8.49 13.20
C ASP A 55 -12.99 -8.45 12.55
N LYS A 56 -12.30 -7.32 12.68
CA LYS A 56 -11.02 -7.04 12.02
C LYS A 56 -10.00 -6.45 12.99
N THR A 57 -8.73 -6.64 12.65
CA THR A 57 -7.60 -6.03 13.37
C THR A 57 -6.62 -5.42 12.39
N GLY A 58 -5.99 -4.31 12.79
CA GLY A 58 -5.03 -3.58 11.96
C GLY A 58 -5.36 -2.10 11.89
N GLN A 59 -4.37 -1.29 11.51
CA GLN A 59 -4.51 0.16 11.43
C GLN A 59 -5.46 0.58 10.29
N LYS A 60 -5.41 -0.15 9.17
CA LYS A 60 -6.29 -0.02 8.02
C LYS A 60 -6.94 -1.38 7.76
N VAL A 61 -8.22 -1.39 7.53
CA VAL A 61 -8.99 -2.60 7.22
C VAL A 61 -10.10 -2.27 6.24
N SER A 62 -10.73 -3.30 5.68
CA SER A 62 -11.92 -3.13 4.86
C SER A 62 -13.09 -3.94 5.41
N CYS A 63 -14.28 -3.35 5.38
CA CYS A 63 -15.55 -3.97 5.72
C CYS A 63 -16.50 -3.92 4.52
N SER A 64 -17.36 -4.92 4.41
CA SER A 64 -18.45 -4.98 3.42
C SER A 64 -19.72 -5.52 4.08
N TRP A 65 -20.87 -5.16 3.52
CA TRP A 65 -22.17 -5.57 4.05
C TRP A 65 -23.07 -6.04 2.92
N GLU A 66 -23.64 -7.23 3.08
CA GLU A 66 -24.50 -7.86 2.08
C GLU A 66 -25.97 -7.42 2.18
N VAL A 67 -26.34 -6.70 3.22
CA VAL A 67 -27.71 -6.26 3.47
C VAL A 67 -27.73 -4.75 3.64
N GLU A 68 -28.74 -4.09 3.05
CA GLU A 68 -28.95 -2.66 3.27
C GLU A 68 -29.20 -2.35 4.75
N GLY A 69 -28.72 -1.20 5.20
CA GLY A 69 -28.89 -0.79 6.59
C GLY A 69 -27.95 0.33 6.98
N THR A 70 -28.01 0.67 8.27
CA THR A 70 -27.02 1.56 8.88
C THR A 70 -26.25 0.76 9.92
N TYR A 71 -24.94 0.70 9.72
CA TYR A 71 -24.01 -0.06 10.55
C TYR A 71 -23.19 0.89 11.42
N SER A 72 -23.19 0.63 12.73
CA SER A 72 -22.43 1.40 13.71
C SER A 72 -21.00 0.84 13.82
N VAL A 73 -20.13 1.27 12.92
CA VAL A 73 -18.75 0.81 12.87
C VAL A 73 -17.94 1.42 14.01
N THR A 74 -17.27 0.58 14.79
CA THR A 74 -16.49 1.00 15.96
C THR A 74 -15.03 0.63 15.84
N LEU A 75 -14.16 1.64 15.92
CA LEU A 75 -12.73 1.44 16.14
C LEU A 75 -12.42 1.44 17.62
N THR A 76 -11.72 0.44 18.09
CA THR A 76 -11.11 0.40 19.43
C THR A 76 -9.59 0.42 19.28
N VAL A 77 -8.94 1.38 19.91
CA VAL A 77 -7.47 1.43 20.00
C VAL A 77 -7.01 1.21 21.43
N VAL A 78 -5.91 0.46 21.59
CA VAL A 78 -5.35 0.10 22.89
C VAL A 78 -3.84 0.36 22.91
N SER A 79 -3.37 0.98 23.99
CA SER A 79 -1.93 1.11 24.30
C SER A 79 -1.71 0.79 25.77
N GLY A 80 -1.01 -0.31 26.03
CA GLY A 80 -0.81 -0.82 27.39
C GLY A 80 -2.13 -1.16 28.08
N SER A 81 -2.46 -0.46 29.16
CA SER A 81 -3.72 -0.63 29.91
C SER A 81 -4.82 0.35 29.53
N LYS A 82 -4.56 1.26 28.59
CA LYS A 82 -5.50 2.29 28.16
C LYS A 82 -6.15 1.94 26.85
N SER A 83 -7.43 2.28 26.72
CA SER A 83 -8.18 2.10 25.48
C SER A 83 -9.10 3.29 25.24
N ASN A 84 -9.41 3.49 23.96
CA ASN A 84 -10.41 4.47 23.53
C ASN A 84 -11.13 3.94 22.31
N THR A 85 -12.37 4.39 22.10
CA THR A 85 -13.22 3.97 20.99
C THR A 85 -13.79 5.17 20.24
N GLN A 86 -13.97 5.01 18.94
CA GLN A 86 -14.76 5.91 18.10
C GLN A 86 -15.75 5.09 17.29
N THR A 87 -17.01 5.53 17.25
CA THR A 87 -18.05 4.92 16.44
C THR A 87 -18.51 5.90 15.37
N LYS A 88 -18.77 5.41 14.17
CA LYS A 88 -19.43 6.14 13.09
C LYS A 88 -20.50 5.26 12.46
N ASP A 89 -21.60 5.87 12.09
CA ASP A 89 -22.66 5.18 11.35
C ASP A 89 -22.37 5.25 9.85
N ILE A 90 -22.36 4.09 9.21
CA ILE A 90 -22.20 3.92 7.77
C ILE A 90 -23.51 3.41 7.21
N THR A 91 -24.10 4.15 6.27
CA THR A 91 -25.36 3.76 5.62
C THR A 91 -25.06 3.04 4.33
N VAL A 92 -25.56 1.81 4.21
CA VAL A 92 -25.47 0.94 3.05
C VAL A 92 -26.86 0.85 2.43
N SER A 93 -26.96 1.11 1.14
CA SER A 93 -28.20 1.01 0.38
C SER A 93 -28.21 -0.27 -0.46
N GLU A 94 -29.39 -0.80 -0.75
CA GLU A 94 -29.49 -1.90 -1.71
C GLU A 94 -29.05 -1.44 -3.10
N ALA A 95 -28.21 -2.24 -3.77
CA ALA A 95 -27.87 -1.99 -5.17
C ALA A 95 -29.15 -2.13 -6.02
N PRO A 96 -29.48 -1.16 -6.90
CA PRO A 96 -30.61 -1.30 -7.79
C PRO A 96 -30.54 -2.59 -8.59
N VAL A 97 -31.64 -3.28 -8.73
CA VAL A 97 -31.71 -4.51 -9.55
C VAL A 97 -31.24 -4.18 -10.96
N GLY A 98 -30.21 -4.87 -11.44
CA GLY A 98 -29.61 -4.61 -12.74
C GLY A 98 -28.47 -3.60 -12.77
N SER A 99 -28.00 -3.12 -11.63
CA SER A 99 -26.77 -2.34 -11.59
C SER A 99 -25.54 -3.23 -11.69
N PRO A 100 -24.53 -2.84 -12.48
CA PRO A 100 -23.24 -3.52 -12.47
C PRO A 100 -22.53 -3.26 -11.14
N LYS A 101 -21.51 -4.07 -10.86
CA LYS A 101 -20.54 -3.85 -9.80
C LYS A 101 -19.15 -3.78 -10.42
N ALA A 102 -18.47 -2.67 -10.22
CA ALA A 102 -17.08 -2.52 -10.62
C ALA A 102 -16.16 -3.18 -9.59
N GLU A 103 -15.12 -3.88 -10.06
CA GLU A 103 -14.09 -4.45 -9.20
C GLU A 103 -12.74 -4.43 -9.91
N ILE A 104 -11.74 -3.78 -9.30
CA ILE A 104 -10.39 -3.67 -9.81
C ILE A 104 -9.54 -4.77 -9.19
N THR A 105 -8.82 -5.49 -10.05
CA THR A 105 -7.81 -6.47 -9.64
C THR A 105 -6.55 -6.33 -10.48
N GLN A 106 -5.43 -6.79 -9.94
CA GLN A 106 -4.21 -6.99 -10.72
C GLN A 106 -4.31 -8.32 -11.44
N TYR A 107 -3.95 -8.40 -12.72
CA TYR A 107 -4.12 -9.62 -13.48
C TYR A 107 -2.84 -10.30 -13.95
N THR A 108 -1.71 -9.61 -13.98
CA THR A 108 -0.42 -10.26 -14.17
C THR A 108 0.52 -9.87 -13.08
N ASP A 109 1.23 -10.86 -12.62
CA ASP A 109 2.23 -10.68 -11.61
C ASP A 109 3.40 -11.61 -11.93
N GLU A 110 4.38 -11.08 -12.65
CA GLU A 110 5.71 -11.66 -12.68
C GLU A 110 6.54 -10.86 -11.70
N GLU A 111 6.58 -11.33 -10.48
CA GLU A 111 7.39 -10.71 -9.44
C GLU A 111 8.85 -11.01 -9.66
N ASP A 112 9.62 -9.96 -9.88
CA ASP A 112 11.07 -10.06 -10.04
C ASP A 112 11.81 -9.97 -8.70
N CYS A 113 11.12 -9.64 -7.60
CA CYS A 113 11.73 -9.47 -6.29
C CYS A 113 10.88 -10.07 -5.16
N GLU A 114 11.58 -10.65 -4.17
CA GLU A 114 10.95 -11.10 -2.93
C GLU A 114 10.74 -9.91 -2.00
N TYR A 115 9.51 -9.64 -1.61
CA TYR A 115 9.14 -8.59 -0.66
C TYR A 115 8.12 -9.12 0.35
N GLU A 116 7.99 -8.43 1.47
CA GLU A 116 6.94 -8.74 2.44
C GLU A 116 5.62 -8.12 1.97
N GLU A 117 4.57 -8.95 1.84
CA GLU A 117 3.23 -8.48 1.56
C GLU A 117 2.72 -7.57 2.69
N ILE A 118 2.07 -6.48 2.31
CA ILE A 118 1.34 -5.65 3.27
C ILE A 118 -0.08 -6.20 3.38
N ASP A 119 -0.33 -6.97 4.44
CA ASP A 119 -1.63 -7.57 4.73
C ASP A 119 -2.78 -6.56 4.82
N ASN A 120 -3.96 -6.96 4.33
CA ASN A 120 -5.28 -6.33 4.55
C ASN A 120 -5.59 -5.04 3.79
N THR A 121 -5.03 -4.82 2.61
CA THR A 121 -5.44 -3.72 1.75
C THR A 121 -5.86 -4.24 0.37
N ARG A 122 -6.83 -3.60 -0.26
CA ARG A 122 -7.18 -3.80 -1.67
C ARG A 122 -6.22 -3.07 -2.59
N ASP A 123 -5.37 -2.21 -2.03
CA ASP A 123 -4.43 -1.41 -2.78
C ASP A 123 -3.40 -2.31 -3.47
N ILE A 124 -3.00 -1.92 -4.66
CA ILE A 124 -1.99 -2.62 -5.46
C ILE A 124 -0.62 -2.07 -5.10
N LEU A 125 0.27 -2.95 -4.67
CA LEU A 125 1.66 -2.63 -4.38
C LEU A 125 2.56 -3.31 -5.40
N LEU A 126 3.30 -2.52 -6.14
CA LEU A 126 4.21 -2.96 -7.17
C LEU A 126 5.63 -2.50 -6.88
N TRP A 127 6.60 -3.32 -7.26
CA TRP A 127 7.99 -3.05 -7.01
C TRP A 127 8.80 -3.00 -8.31
N ILE A 128 9.62 -1.98 -8.45
CA ILE A 128 10.68 -1.95 -9.45
C ILE A 128 11.88 -2.62 -8.80
N CYS A 129 12.20 -3.82 -9.24
CA CYS A 129 13.23 -4.63 -8.61
C CYS A 129 14.60 -4.30 -9.15
N ALA A 130 15.44 -3.73 -8.30
CA ALA A 130 16.85 -3.54 -8.55
C ALA A 130 17.63 -4.61 -7.77
N MET A 131 18.00 -5.68 -8.41
CA MET A 131 18.81 -6.74 -7.81
C MET A 131 20.19 -6.72 -8.44
N ASP A 132 21.22 -6.60 -7.60
CA ASP A 132 22.60 -6.71 -8.02
C ASP A 132 23.39 -7.60 -7.05
N LYS A 133 24.32 -8.37 -7.59
CA LYS A 133 25.21 -9.20 -6.80
C LYS A 133 26.57 -8.53 -6.56
N ASP A 134 26.92 -7.60 -7.43
CA ASP A 134 28.22 -6.93 -7.39
C ASP A 134 28.01 -5.44 -7.11
N PRO A 135 28.48 -4.91 -5.97
CA PRO A 135 28.50 -3.47 -5.71
C PRO A 135 29.28 -2.76 -6.81
N GLY A 136 28.74 -1.66 -7.31
CA GLY A 136 29.38 -0.87 -8.35
C GLY A 136 29.33 -1.47 -9.75
N SER A 137 28.40 -2.40 -10.02
CA SER A 137 28.14 -2.85 -11.38
C SER A 137 27.49 -1.72 -12.20
N ASP A 138 27.84 -1.66 -13.51
CA ASP A 138 27.23 -0.71 -14.47
C ASP A 138 25.81 -1.14 -14.88
N ARG A 139 25.06 -1.81 -14.00
CA ARG A 139 23.72 -2.28 -14.29
C ARG A 139 22.77 -1.09 -14.43
N GLU A 140 22.11 -1.01 -15.56
CA GLU A 140 21.01 -0.06 -15.77
C GLU A 140 19.78 -0.53 -14.98
N ILE A 141 19.36 0.26 -14.01
CA ILE A 141 18.14 0.03 -13.24
C ILE A 141 16.99 0.70 -13.96
N GLN A 142 15.90 -0.02 -14.16
CA GLN A 142 14.68 0.58 -14.72
C GLN A 142 14.12 1.58 -13.70
N ASP A 143 13.66 2.71 -14.19
CA ASP A 143 13.07 3.79 -13.37
C ASP A 143 11.55 3.86 -13.48
N VAL A 144 10.96 2.98 -14.27
CA VAL A 144 9.51 2.85 -14.49
C VAL A 144 9.09 1.38 -14.51
N ARG A 145 7.81 1.13 -14.30
CA ARG A 145 7.19 -0.20 -14.39
C ARG A 145 5.89 -0.13 -15.16
N ASP A 146 5.59 -1.18 -15.94
CA ASP A 146 4.27 -1.37 -16.51
C ASP A 146 3.32 -1.94 -15.44
N VAL A 147 2.14 -1.33 -15.31
CA VAL A 147 1.09 -1.75 -14.37
C VAL A 147 -0.03 -2.40 -15.15
N GLN A 148 -0.38 -3.61 -14.76
CA GLN A 148 -1.46 -4.35 -15.40
C GLN A 148 -2.66 -4.43 -14.47
N LEU A 149 -3.80 -3.91 -14.95
CA LEU A 149 -5.05 -3.84 -14.21
C LEU A 149 -6.12 -4.68 -14.91
N SER A 150 -6.96 -5.31 -14.12
CA SER A 150 -8.08 -6.10 -14.59
C SER A 150 -9.38 -5.67 -13.93
N ALA A 151 -10.45 -5.68 -14.70
CA ALA A 151 -11.82 -5.53 -14.25
C ALA A 151 -12.62 -6.84 -14.41
N SER A 152 -11.95 -7.98 -14.59
CA SER A 152 -12.59 -9.28 -14.89
C SER A 152 -13.53 -9.77 -13.78
N ASP A 153 -13.33 -9.29 -12.55
CA ASP A 153 -14.18 -9.66 -11.41
C ASP A 153 -15.40 -8.76 -11.26
N SER A 154 -15.54 -7.76 -12.15
CA SER A 154 -16.72 -6.92 -12.20
C SER A 154 -17.97 -7.69 -12.62
N ASP A 155 -19.11 -7.43 -11.94
CA ASP A 155 -20.40 -8.06 -12.22
C ASP A 155 -21.28 -7.15 -13.08
N SER A 156 -21.99 -7.71 -14.02
CA SER A 156 -22.89 -6.96 -14.92
C SER A 156 -24.24 -6.58 -14.32
N GLY A 157 -24.60 -7.13 -13.15
CA GLY A 157 -25.84 -6.83 -12.42
C GLY A 157 -26.98 -7.80 -12.66
N GLY A 158 -26.85 -8.79 -13.51
CA GLY A 158 -27.88 -9.82 -13.73
C GLY A 158 -27.61 -10.78 -14.88
N ALA A 159 -28.36 -11.89 -14.90
CA ALA A 159 -28.09 -13.03 -15.79
C ALA A 159 -28.16 -12.72 -17.30
N ASP A 160 -28.96 -11.71 -17.68
CA ASP A 160 -29.12 -11.29 -19.09
C ASP A 160 -28.38 -9.98 -19.40
N GLN A 161 -27.47 -9.59 -18.49
CA GLN A 161 -26.71 -8.38 -18.62
C GLN A 161 -25.23 -8.67 -18.90
N TYR A 162 -24.58 -7.73 -19.53
CA TYR A 162 -23.16 -7.76 -19.79
C TYR A 162 -22.58 -6.33 -19.73
N ILE A 163 -21.33 -6.20 -19.34
CA ILE A 163 -20.65 -4.93 -19.33
C ILE A 163 -20.34 -4.54 -20.77
N THR A 164 -20.71 -3.33 -21.14
CA THR A 164 -20.52 -2.77 -22.49
C THR A 164 -19.33 -1.84 -22.56
N ASP A 165 -18.94 -1.26 -21.43
CA ASP A 165 -17.86 -0.29 -21.37
C ASP A 165 -17.09 -0.41 -20.05
N TYR A 166 -15.76 -0.32 -20.16
CA TYR A 166 -14.81 -0.24 -19.08
C TYR A 166 -13.96 1.01 -19.33
N SER A 167 -14.02 1.98 -18.44
CA SER A 167 -13.25 3.22 -18.51
C SER A 167 -12.36 3.34 -17.29
N TRP A 168 -11.09 3.57 -17.52
CA TRP A 168 -10.08 3.70 -16.49
C TRP A 168 -9.54 5.13 -16.45
N ASP A 169 -9.58 5.73 -15.29
CA ASP A 169 -8.90 6.95 -14.93
C ASP A 169 -7.71 6.55 -14.05
N LEU A 170 -6.51 6.77 -14.55
CA LEU A 170 -5.28 6.22 -13.97
C LEU A 170 -4.70 7.09 -12.85
N ASP A 171 -5.09 8.36 -12.80
CA ASP A 171 -4.66 9.27 -11.74
C ASP A 171 -5.68 10.39 -11.51
N LEU A 172 -6.51 10.21 -10.51
CA LEU A 172 -7.55 11.18 -10.12
C LEU A 172 -7.02 12.57 -9.71
N GLU A 173 -5.72 12.76 -9.66
CA GLU A 173 -5.12 14.07 -9.39
C GLU A 173 -4.77 14.84 -10.69
N VAL A 174 -4.86 14.16 -11.84
CA VAL A 174 -4.51 14.73 -13.17
C VAL A 174 -5.75 14.86 -14.03
N ASP A 175 -6.00 16.05 -14.56
CA ASP A 175 -7.02 16.31 -15.56
C ASP A 175 -6.42 16.06 -16.94
N SER A 176 -6.59 14.85 -17.46
CA SER A 176 -5.95 14.40 -18.70
C SER A 176 -6.68 14.89 -19.95
N ASP A 177 -7.99 15.16 -19.88
CA ASP A 177 -8.80 15.66 -20.98
C ASP A 177 -8.94 17.19 -21.00
N GLY A 178 -8.58 17.88 -19.91
CA GLY A 178 -8.53 19.33 -19.79
C GLY A 178 -9.90 19.99 -19.60
N ASP A 179 -10.89 19.24 -19.13
CA ASP A 179 -12.25 19.76 -18.90
C ASP A 179 -12.43 20.44 -17.54
N GLY A 180 -11.45 20.30 -16.65
CA GLY A 180 -11.43 20.87 -15.30
C GLY A 180 -11.97 19.94 -14.22
N ASN A 181 -12.23 18.67 -14.55
CA ASN A 181 -12.67 17.64 -13.64
C ASN A 181 -11.74 16.42 -13.72
N THR A 182 -10.93 16.22 -12.72
CA THR A 182 -9.95 15.14 -12.62
C THR A 182 -10.53 13.76 -12.30
N GLU A 183 -11.83 13.63 -12.09
CA GLU A 183 -12.44 12.36 -11.68
C GLU A 183 -13.26 11.67 -12.78
N ASN A 184 -13.24 12.19 -14.01
CA ASN A 184 -14.03 11.68 -15.14
C ASN A 184 -13.20 11.36 -16.37
N ASP A 185 -11.90 11.41 -16.27
CA ASP A 185 -10.99 11.12 -17.35
C ASP A 185 -11.06 9.64 -17.79
N ALA A 186 -10.88 9.41 -19.06
CA ALA A 186 -10.83 8.07 -19.63
C ALA A 186 -9.49 7.86 -20.33
N ASP A 187 -8.46 7.55 -19.53
CA ASP A 187 -7.11 7.34 -20.00
C ASP A 187 -6.97 6.06 -20.80
N LEU A 188 -7.59 4.98 -20.29
CA LEU A 188 -7.60 3.67 -20.93
C LEU A 188 -9.01 3.08 -20.94
N SER A 189 -9.23 2.13 -21.84
CA SER A 189 -10.50 1.39 -21.95
C SER A 189 -10.26 -0.09 -22.19
N GLY A 190 -11.17 -0.93 -21.67
CA GLY A 190 -11.14 -2.37 -21.79
C GLY A 190 -11.15 -3.07 -20.44
N GLU A 191 -11.52 -4.37 -20.45
CA GLU A 191 -11.58 -5.20 -19.25
C GLU A 191 -10.21 -5.40 -18.61
N ASN A 192 -9.18 -5.59 -19.44
CA ASN A 192 -7.79 -5.70 -19.03
C ASN A 192 -6.99 -4.61 -19.73
N VAL A 193 -6.24 -3.85 -18.97
CA VAL A 193 -5.44 -2.72 -19.48
C VAL A 193 -3.99 -2.81 -18.99
N GLU A 194 -3.10 -2.24 -19.79
CA GLU A 194 -1.70 -2.09 -19.47
C GLU A 194 -1.34 -0.61 -19.44
N TRP A 195 -1.04 -0.13 -18.26
CA TRP A 195 -0.57 1.22 -18.00
C TRP A 195 0.95 1.24 -18.05
N LYS A 196 1.49 1.90 -19.06
CA LYS A 196 2.90 1.86 -19.41
C LYS A 196 3.74 2.90 -18.69
N ASP A 197 5.00 2.54 -18.46
CA ASP A 197 6.05 3.45 -18.01
C ASP A 197 5.70 4.22 -16.73
N VAL A 198 5.07 3.54 -15.77
CA VAL A 198 4.62 4.16 -14.52
C VAL A 198 5.82 4.42 -13.61
N ALA A 199 6.02 5.68 -13.28
CA ALA A 199 7.08 6.10 -12.36
C ALA A 199 6.74 5.69 -10.91
N PRO A 200 7.74 5.60 -10.03
CA PRO A 200 7.49 5.39 -8.60
C PRO A 200 6.60 6.48 -8.01
N GLY A 201 5.56 6.06 -7.29
CA GLY A 201 4.58 6.99 -6.74
C GLY A 201 3.40 6.31 -6.07
N GLU A 202 2.45 7.13 -5.65
CA GLU A 202 1.12 6.71 -5.20
C GLU A 202 0.10 7.34 -6.13
N TYR A 203 -0.73 6.52 -6.72
CA TYR A 203 -1.75 6.91 -7.68
C TYR A 203 -3.11 6.47 -7.18
N GLN A 204 -4.14 7.26 -7.44
CA GLN A 204 -5.54 6.88 -7.22
C GLN A 204 -6.16 6.52 -8.57
N VAL A 205 -6.45 5.25 -8.76
CA VAL A 205 -7.05 4.72 -9.98
C VAL A 205 -8.54 4.53 -9.77
N ASN A 206 -9.33 4.91 -10.75
CA ASN A 206 -10.77 4.68 -10.81
C ASN A 206 -11.13 3.84 -12.03
N LEU A 207 -11.91 2.81 -11.80
CA LEU A 207 -12.60 2.05 -12.84
C LEU A 207 -14.06 2.48 -12.87
N SER A 208 -14.59 2.78 -14.03
CA SER A 208 -16.03 2.93 -14.27
C SER A 208 -16.50 1.85 -15.23
N VAL A 209 -17.54 1.12 -14.87
CA VAL A 209 -18.17 0.11 -15.74
C VAL A 209 -19.58 0.51 -16.10
N THR A 210 -20.00 0.22 -17.34
CA THR A 210 -21.36 0.44 -17.81
C THR A 210 -21.92 -0.85 -18.37
N ASN A 211 -23.13 -1.23 -17.98
CA ASN A 211 -23.79 -2.41 -18.55
C ASN A 211 -24.71 -2.07 -19.73
N ASN A 212 -25.21 -3.11 -20.39
CA ASN A 212 -26.09 -2.99 -21.57
C ASN A 212 -27.46 -2.36 -21.30
N LEU A 213 -27.81 -2.12 -20.05
CA LEU A 213 -29.02 -1.38 -19.64
C LEU A 213 -28.73 0.08 -19.27
N GLY A 214 -27.46 0.50 -19.39
CA GLY A 214 -27.03 1.86 -19.02
C GLY A 214 -26.82 2.04 -17.53
N GLY A 215 -26.82 0.97 -16.73
CA GLY A 215 -26.40 1.00 -15.33
C GLY A 215 -24.90 1.22 -15.27
N MET A 216 -24.44 2.03 -14.30
CA MET A 216 -23.03 2.36 -14.09
C MET A 216 -22.63 2.09 -12.65
N ASP A 217 -21.38 1.72 -12.47
CA ASP A 217 -20.75 1.62 -11.15
C ASP A 217 -19.26 1.94 -11.26
N GLY A 218 -18.64 2.31 -10.15
CA GLY A 218 -17.22 2.65 -10.10
C GLY A 218 -16.50 2.05 -8.90
N ASP A 219 -15.25 1.67 -9.09
CA ASP A 219 -14.35 1.19 -8.04
C ASP A 219 -13.07 2.00 -8.04
N LYS A 220 -12.59 2.36 -6.84
CA LYS A 220 -11.37 3.15 -6.65
C LYS A 220 -10.39 2.40 -5.77
N ILE A 221 -9.15 2.33 -6.23
CA ILE A 221 -8.04 1.77 -5.46
C ILE A 221 -6.83 2.69 -5.52
N LYS A 222 -5.86 2.45 -4.65
CA LYS A 222 -4.54 3.04 -4.77
C LYS A 222 -3.58 2.05 -5.40
N VAL A 223 -2.72 2.58 -6.27
CA VAL A 223 -1.60 1.85 -6.85
C VAL A 223 -0.32 2.50 -6.33
N TYR A 224 0.51 1.71 -5.70
CA TYR A 224 1.82 2.13 -5.23
C TYR A 224 2.88 1.47 -6.11
N VAL A 225 3.71 2.27 -6.74
CA VAL A 225 4.91 1.82 -7.42
C VAL A 225 6.12 2.26 -6.61
N SER A 226 6.93 1.31 -6.17
CA SER A 226 8.04 1.56 -5.28
C SER A 226 9.31 0.87 -5.79
N PHE A 227 10.47 1.31 -5.32
CA PHE A 227 11.72 0.61 -5.57
C PHE A 227 12.01 -0.43 -4.50
N TYR A 228 12.49 -1.59 -4.93
CA TYR A 228 13.07 -2.60 -4.07
C TYR A 228 14.47 -2.96 -4.57
N GLY A 229 15.47 -2.73 -3.76
CA GLY A 229 16.84 -3.12 -4.03
C GLY A 229 17.30 -4.21 -3.05
N TYR A 230 17.82 -5.29 -3.58
CA TYR A 230 18.41 -6.36 -2.79
C TYR A 230 19.78 -6.73 -3.36
N TRP A 231 20.78 -6.52 -2.57
CA TRP A 231 22.17 -6.87 -2.88
C TRP A 231 22.61 -7.95 -1.93
N ALA A 232 22.70 -9.17 -2.40
CA ALA A 232 23.18 -10.31 -1.62
C ALA A 232 24.42 -10.87 -2.28
N ASP A 233 25.56 -10.72 -1.62
CA ASP A 233 26.76 -11.40 -2.00
C ASP A 233 27.53 -11.87 -0.75
N SER A 234 27.94 -13.13 -0.77
CA SER A 234 28.80 -13.70 0.25
C SER A 234 30.26 -13.25 0.10
N ASP A 235 30.60 -12.64 -1.02
CA ASP A 235 31.97 -12.27 -1.37
C ASP A 235 32.27 -10.78 -1.21
N TRP A 236 31.32 -10.00 -0.66
CA TRP A 236 31.58 -8.60 -0.31
C TRP A 236 32.63 -8.50 0.77
N GLN A 237 33.87 -8.35 0.33
CA GLN A 237 34.99 -8.15 1.23
C GLN A 237 35.32 -6.66 1.29
N ILE A 238 34.86 -6.01 2.35
CA ILE A 238 35.39 -4.71 2.74
C ILE A 238 36.71 -4.99 3.43
N GLY A 239 37.73 -5.23 2.63
CA GLY A 239 39.04 -5.66 3.17
C GLY A 239 40.16 -4.70 2.89
N GLY A 240 40.53 -3.87 3.84
CA GLY A 240 41.76 -3.12 3.70
C GLY A 240 41.72 -1.64 4.06
N GLY A 241 40.54 -1.07 4.21
CA GLY A 241 40.38 0.30 4.65
C GLY A 241 41.02 0.54 6.03
N ASN A 242 41.53 1.71 6.25
CA ASN A 242 42.03 2.15 7.56
C ASN A 242 41.23 3.40 7.99
N SER A 243 41.42 3.86 9.22
CA SER A 243 40.67 4.99 9.75
C SER A 243 40.85 6.31 8.99
N ASN A 244 41.88 6.39 8.14
CA ASN A 244 42.15 7.60 7.33
C ASN A 244 41.75 7.42 5.86
N ASP A 245 41.47 6.18 5.44
CA ASP A 245 41.03 5.84 4.09
C ASP A 245 40.12 4.59 4.20
N PRO A 246 38.86 4.82 4.63
CA PRO A 246 37.88 3.75 4.73
C PRO A 246 37.50 3.26 3.34
N GLU A 247 37.36 1.95 3.19
CA GLU A 247 36.81 1.37 1.97
C GLU A 247 35.31 1.57 1.98
N GLU A 248 34.76 2.07 0.89
CA GLU A 248 33.33 2.36 0.75
C GLU A 248 32.74 1.46 -0.34
N LEU A 249 31.55 0.93 -0.07
CA LEU A 249 30.69 0.27 -1.05
C LEU A 249 29.53 1.19 -1.36
N GLU A 250 29.35 1.50 -2.63
CA GLU A 250 28.26 2.36 -3.09
C GLU A 250 27.18 1.50 -3.74
N PHE A 251 25.93 1.72 -3.32
CA PHE A 251 24.74 1.13 -3.91
C PHE A 251 23.87 2.27 -4.41
N GLU A 252 23.60 2.28 -5.68
CA GLU A 252 22.73 3.29 -6.28
C GLU A 252 21.33 2.73 -6.47
N MET A 253 20.35 3.48 -6.00
CA MET A 253 18.94 3.24 -6.25
C MET A 253 18.34 4.54 -6.80
N PRO A 254 17.81 4.53 -8.02
CA PRO A 254 17.18 5.70 -8.57
C PRO A 254 15.92 6.01 -7.76
N VAL A 255 15.78 7.24 -7.31
CA VAL A 255 14.59 7.71 -6.62
C VAL A 255 14.06 8.90 -7.40
N VAL A 256 12.98 8.69 -8.12
CA VAL A 256 12.34 9.76 -8.88
C VAL A 256 11.48 10.57 -7.93
N TYR A 257 11.73 11.87 -7.89
CA TYR A 257 10.91 12.84 -7.18
C TYR A 257 10.33 13.83 -8.18
N ASP A 258 9.03 13.78 -8.37
CA ASP A 258 8.31 14.75 -9.16
C ASP A 258 7.23 15.40 -8.30
N LYS A 259 7.44 16.66 -8.00
CA LYS A 259 6.51 17.45 -7.17
C LYS A 259 5.23 17.82 -7.92
N GLU A 260 5.28 17.92 -9.25
CA GLU A 260 4.14 18.30 -10.09
C GLU A 260 3.17 17.12 -10.24
N GLN A 261 3.70 15.88 -10.18
CA GLN A 261 2.91 14.65 -10.20
C GLN A 261 2.57 14.13 -8.79
N GLY A 262 2.77 14.92 -7.74
CA GLY A 262 2.50 14.48 -6.38
C GLY A 262 3.42 13.38 -5.85
N ASN A 263 4.37 12.94 -6.67
CA ASN A 263 5.28 11.85 -6.36
C ASN A 263 6.28 12.27 -5.29
N THR A 264 6.08 11.83 -4.06
CA THR A 264 6.93 12.17 -2.91
C THR A 264 7.48 10.91 -2.27
N ILE A 265 8.76 10.95 -1.89
CA ILE A 265 9.34 9.89 -1.08
C ILE A 265 8.64 9.87 0.27
N ARG A 266 7.86 8.84 0.55
CA ARG A 266 7.17 8.69 1.84
C ARG A 266 8.01 7.94 2.85
N LYS A 267 8.73 6.91 2.42
CA LYS A 267 9.55 6.08 3.29
C LYS A 267 10.75 5.57 2.51
N VAL A 268 11.91 5.63 3.13
CA VAL A 268 13.09 4.87 2.73
C VAL A 268 13.43 3.94 3.87
N GLU A 269 13.52 2.65 3.60
CA GLU A 269 13.94 1.64 4.56
C GLU A 269 15.21 0.97 4.02
N ILE A 270 16.27 1.03 4.80
CA ILE A 270 17.55 0.41 4.46
C ILE A 270 17.83 -0.61 5.55
N ILE A 271 17.89 -1.88 5.15
CA ILE A 271 18.21 -2.99 6.05
C ILE A 271 19.59 -3.51 5.66
N LEU A 272 20.56 -3.36 6.54
CA LEU A 272 21.88 -3.94 6.39
C LEU A 272 21.93 -5.22 7.24
N ALA A 273 21.94 -6.37 6.59
CA ALA A 273 22.16 -7.66 7.23
C ALA A 273 23.57 -8.16 6.91
N TYR A 274 24.35 -8.37 7.94
CA TYR A 274 25.69 -8.95 7.82
C TYR A 274 25.84 -10.11 8.78
N PRO A 275 26.57 -11.18 8.40
CA PRO A 275 26.82 -12.26 9.32
C PRO A 275 27.60 -11.71 10.52
N GLN A 276 27.11 -12.01 11.72
CA GLN A 276 27.91 -11.80 12.91
C GLN A 276 29.05 -12.82 12.85
N ILE A 277 30.27 -12.34 12.62
CA ILE A 277 31.44 -13.17 12.82
C ILE A 277 31.52 -13.37 14.33
N ASP A 278 31.32 -14.60 14.76
CA ASP A 278 31.57 -14.99 16.15
C ASP A 278 33.09 -14.94 16.33
N ASP A 279 33.57 -13.75 16.61
CA ASP A 279 34.97 -13.50 16.87
C ASP A 279 35.29 -13.97 18.29
N ASP A 280 35.77 -15.18 18.41
CA ASP A 280 36.67 -15.52 19.47
C ASP A 280 38.02 -14.75 19.28
N CYS A 281 37.90 -13.40 19.20
CA CYS A 281 39.05 -12.51 19.24
C CYS A 281 39.76 -12.52 20.61
N THR A 282 39.48 -13.51 21.46
CA THR A 282 40.08 -13.68 22.76
C THR A 282 41.41 -14.48 22.75
N ASP A 283 41.73 -15.19 21.65
CA ASP A 283 43.00 -15.87 21.50
C ASP A 283 44.06 -14.99 20.82
N ILE A 284 44.57 -14.04 21.58
CA ILE A 284 45.76 -13.27 21.16
C ILE A 284 46.98 -14.15 21.42
N THR A 285 47.36 -14.96 20.47
CA THR A 285 48.71 -15.60 20.45
C THR A 285 49.70 -14.57 19.93
N PRO A 286 50.73 -14.21 20.72
CA PRO A 286 51.76 -13.28 20.28
C PRO A 286 52.52 -13.85 19.08
N GLY A 287 52.34 -13.31 17.89
CA GLY A 287 53.09 -13.67 16.70
C GLY A 287 52.29 -14.06 15.46
N GLU A 288 50.98 -14.28 15.56
CA GLU A 288 50.09 -14.43 14.40
C GLU A 288 49.33 -13.14 14.18
N GLY A 289 49.32 -12.64 12.95
CA GLY A 289 48.62 -11.41 12.62
C GLY A 289 47.12 -11.52 12.90
N ASN A 290 46.59 -10.61 13.69
CA ASN A 290 45.15 -10.52 14.00
C ASN A 290 44.37 -10.38 12.68
N ASN A 291 43.61 -11.39 12.33
CA ASN A 291 42.58 -11.35 11.30
C ASN A 291 41.19 -10.98 11.87
N CYS A 292 41.15 -10.38 13.07
CA CYS A 292 39.91 -9.77 13.57
C CYS A 292 39.69 -8.43 12.86
N ARG A 293 38.84 -8.39 11.89
CA ARG A 293 38.38 -7.17 11.21
C ARG A 293 36.88 -7.17 11.14
#